data_576763e6a2272350864982057adb1c7d
#
_entry.id   576763e6a2272350864982057adb1c7d
#
_cell.length_a   1.000
_cell.length_b   1.000
_cell.length_c   1.000
_cell.angle_alpha   90.00
_cell.angle_beta   90.00
_cell.angle_gamma   90.00
#
_symmetry.space_group_name_H-M   'P 1'
#
loop_
_entity.id
_entity.type
_entity.pdbx_description
1 polymer ?
#
loop_
_entity_poly.entity_id
_entity_poly.type
_entity_poly.pdbx_seq_one_letter_code
_entity_poly.pdbx_strand_id
1 'polypeptide(L)' 'GGSKKNTGSAEGQIALFTERINHLTNHLKKNRKDFNTERSLVMMVGKRKSLLNYLMNKDISRYRDIIKKLKLRK' A
#
# COMPACT_ATOMS: atom_id res chain seq x y z
N GLY A 1 -11.58 2.21 16.96
CA GLY A 1 -11.18 2.51 16.79
C GLY A 1 -10.90 3.23 16.88
N GLY A 2 -11.04 3.50 17.13
CA GLY A 2 -10.83 4.09 16.99
C GLY A 2 -9.91 4.50 16.79
N SER A 3 -9.45 4.74 17.00
CA SER A 3 -8.69 5.30 16.77
C SER A 3 -8.07 5.00 16.00
N LYS A 4 -7.92 4.55 15.88
CA LYS A 4 -7.54 4.19 15.22
C LYS A 4 -8.08 4.38 14.31
N LYS A 5 -8.59 4.82 14.24
CA LYS A 5 -9.18 5.22 13.51
C LYS A 5 -8.79 5.31 12.19
N ASN A 6 -7.87 5.82 11.76
CA ASN A 6 -7.41 5.96 10.40
C ASN A 6 -6.95 4.70 9.79
N THR A 7 -6.40 3.83 10.60
CA THR A 7 -5.92 2.58 10.07
C THR A 7 -7.04 1.65 9.69
N GLY A 8 -8.26 1.99 10.06
CA GLY A 8 -9.41 1.19 9.69
C GLY A 8 -9.95 1.49 8.31
N SER A 9 -9.57 2.62 7.73
CA SER A 9 -10.06 2.99 6.41
C SER A 9 -9.20 2.36 5.32
N ALA A 10 -9.79 2.19 4.14
CA ALA A 10 -9.04 1.66 3.01
C ALA A 10 -7.90 2.60 2.65
N GLU A 11 -8.16 3.89 2.67
CA GLU A 11 -7.14 4.87 2.35
C GLU A 11 -5.98 4.81 3.34
N GLY A 12 -6.29 4.68 4.62
CA GLY A 12 -5.25 4.58 5.64
C GLY A 12 -4.38 3.37 5.46
N GLN A 13 -5.00 2.24 5.13
CA GLN A 13 -4.26 1.02 4.91
C GLN A 13 -3.40 1.09 3.65
N ILE A 14 -3.94 1.68 2.59
CA ILE A 14 -3.18 1.85 1.35
C ILE A 14 -1.96 2.72 1.59
N ALA A 15 -2.12 3.80 2.35
CA ALA A 15 -1.00 4.67 2.67
C ALA A 15 0.06 3.94 3.49
N LEU A 16 -0.37 3.15 4.45
CA LEU A 16 0.53 2.38 5.28
C LEU A 16 1.31 1.36 4.45
N PHE A 17 0.62 0.63 3.59
CA PHE A 17 1.29 -0.33 2.73
C PHE A 17 2.26 0.36 1.77
N THR A 18 1.89 1.52 1.26
CA THR A 18 2.76 2.26 0.35
C THR A 18 4.07 2.62 1.04
N GLU A 19 3.96 3.10 2.28
CA GLU A 19 5.13 3.45 3.06
C GLU A 19 6.01 2.23 3.30
N ARG A 20 5.41 1.12 3.69
CA ARG A 20 6.16 -0.10 3.94
C ARG A 20 6.79 -0.65 2.67
N ILE A 21 6.08 -0.57 1.56
CA ILE A 21 6.60 -1.04 0.28
C ILE A 21 7.84 -0.23 -0.10
N ASN A 22 7.78 1.08 0.07
CA ASN A 22 8.92 1.92 -0.23
C ASN A 22 10.11 1.58 0.66
N HIS A 23 9.84 1.34 1.93
CA HIS A 23 10.87 0.99 2.88
C HIS A 23 11.56 -0.33 2.52
N LEU A 24 10.76 -1.33 2.19
CA LEU A 24 11.29 -2.63 1.82
C LEU A 24 12.01 -2.59 0.47
N THR A 25 11.51 -1.78 -0.45
CA THR A 25 12.15 -1.62 -1.74
C THR A 25 13.56 -1.04 -1.56
N ASN A 26 13.69 -0.04 -0.71
CA ASN A 26 14.99 0.55 -0.43
C ASN A 26 15.91 -0.45 0.24
N HIS A 27 15.37 -1.26 1.14
CA HIS A 27 16.16 -2.29 1.80
C HIS A 27 16.70 -3.30 0.80
N LEU A 28 15.85 -3.71 -0.16
CA LEU A 28 16.25 -4.69 -1.16
C LEU A 28 17.29 -4.16 -2.14
N LYS A 29 17.34 -2.86 -2.32
CA LYS A 29 18.39 -2.28 -3.16
C LYS A 29 19.76 -2.54 -2.59
N LYS A 30 19.84 -2.61 -1.28
CA LYS A 30 21.10 -2.86 -0.58
C LYS A 30 21.33 -4.33 -0.30
N ASN A 31 20.25 -5.08 -0.14
CA ASN A 31 20.32 -6.49 0.22
C ASN A 31 19.52 -7.33 -0.76
N ARG A 32 20.08 -7.51 -1.94
CA ARG A 32 19.37 -8.16 -3.02
C ARG A 32 19.01 -9.61 -2.77
N LYS A 33 19.76 -10.25 -1.90
CA LYS A 33 19.54 -11.66 -1.62
C LYS A 33 18.65 -11.91 -0.43
N ASP A 34 18.00 -10.88 0.07
CA ASP A 34 17.08 -11.04 1.18
C ASP A 34 15.74 -11.50 0.65
N PHE A 35 15.61 -12.79 0.44
CA PHE A 35 14.41 -13.37 -0.16
C PHE A 35 13.19 -13.25 0.74
N ASN A 36 13.39 -13.22 2.04
CA ASN A 36 12.28 -13.05 2.96
C ASN A 36 11.64 -11.67 2.80
N THR A 37 12.48 -10.65 2.67
CA THR A 37 12.00 -9.30 2.47
C THR A 37 11.32 -9.17 1.11
N GLU A 38 11.89 -9.81 0.10
CA GLU A 38 11.30 -9.79 -1.24
C GLU A 38 9.91 -10.41 -1.22
N ARG A 39 9.75 -11.50 -0.51
CA ARG A 39 8.46 -12.16 -0.38
C ARG A 39 7.45 -11.27 0.32
N SER A 40 7.88 -10.61 1.39
CA SER A 40 7.02 -9.68 2.11
C SER A 40 6.60 -8.53 1.22
N LEU A 41 7.53 -8.02 0.42
CA LEU A 41 7.25 -6.93 -0.49
C LEU A 41 6.17 -7.33 -1.49
N VAL A 42 6.30 -8.51 -2.09
CA VAL A 42 5.32 -8.99 -3.05
C VAL A 42 3.95 -9.12 -2.40
N MET A 43 3.91 -9.63 -1.18
CA MET A 43 2.65 -9.75 -0.45
C MET A 43 2.00 -8.40 -0.22
N MET A 44 2.79 -7.42 0.18
CA MET A 44 2.25 -6.09 0.46
C MET A 44 1.77 -5.40 -0.79
N VAL A 45 2.48 -5.57 -1.90
CA VAL A 45 2.05 -5.02 -3.17
C VAL A 45 0.70 -5.62 -3.56
N GLY A 46 0.55 -6.93 -3.38
CA GLY A 46 -0.70 -7.60 -3.68
C GLY A 46 -1.85 -7.11 -2.82
N LYS A 47 -1.59 -6.94 -1.52
CA LYS A 47 -2.62 -6.46 -0.61
C LYS A 47 -3.01 -5.02 -0.92
N ARG A 48 -2.04 -4.18 -1.24
CA ARG A 48 -2.33 -2.81 -1.61
C ARG A 48 -3.20 -2.77 -2.86
N LYS A 49 -2.88 -3.61 -3.83
CA LYS A 49 -3.64 -3.67 -5.05
C LYS A 49 -5.08 -4.09 -4.79
N SER A 50 -5.28 -5.06 -3.91
CA SER A 50 -6.62 -5.50 -3.55
C SER A 50 -7.41 -4.38 -2.89
N LEU A 51 -6.76 -3.62 -2.01
CA LEU A 51 -7.42 -2.50 -1.36
C LEU A 51 -7.77 -1.41 -2.35
N LEU A 52 -6.89 -1.17 -3.31
CA LEU A 52 -7.17 -0.18 -4.34
C LEU A 52 -8.35 -0.59 -5.20
N ASN A 53 -8.42 -1.87 -5.56
CA ASN A 53 -9.56 -2.37 -6.31
C ASN A 53 -10.85 -2.25 -5.51
N TYR A 54 -10.80 -2.58 -4.25
CA TYR A 54 -11.95 -2.46 -3.37
C TYR A 54 -12.44 -1.01 -3.33
N LEU A 55 -11.52 -0.09 -3.17
CA LEU A 55 -11.85 1.33 -3.08
C LEU A 55 -12.40 1.84 -4.41
N MET A 56 -11.82 1.40 -5.50
CA MET A 56 -12.27 1.79 -6.82
C MET A 56 -13.72 1.38 -7.06
N ASN A 57 -14.08 0.19 -6.64
CA ASN A 57 -15.43 -0.31 -6.79
C ASN A 57 -16.40 0.36 -5.83
N LYS A 58 -15.92 0.75 -4.68
CA LYS A 58 -16.77 1.34 -3.67
C LYS A 58 -16.97 2.85 -3.87
N ASP A 59 -15.88 3.54 -4.19
CA ASP A 59 -15.93 5.00 -4.33
C ASP A 59 -14.80 5.43 -5.25
N ILE A 60 -15.12 5.61 -6.51
CA ILE A 60 -14.13 5.94 -7.51
C ILE A 60 -13.44 7.28 -7.24
N SER A 61 -14.18 8.23 -6.65
CA SER A 61 -13.59 9.52 -6.31
C SER A 61 -12.49 9.39 -5.29
N ARG A 62 -12.73 8.61 -4.26
CA ARG A 62 -11.74 8.38 -3.22
C ARG A 62 -10.54 7.62 -3.77
N TYR A 63 -10.80 6.69 -4.68
CA TYR A 63 -9.74 5.94 -5.33
C TYR A 63 -8.82 6.88 -6.09
N ARG A 64 -9.40 7.78 -6.87
CA ARG A 64 -8.61 8.74 -7.63
C ARG A 64 -7.82 9.68 -6.74
N ASP A 65 -8.45 10.09 -5.64
CA ASP A 65 -7.78 10.98 -4.70
C ASP A 65 -6.57 10.33 -4.08
N ILE A 66 -6.69 9.08 -3.65
CA ILE A 66 -5.58 8.41 -2.99
C ILE A 66 -4.45 8.12 -3.99
N ILE A 67 -4.79 7.76 -5.21
CA ILE A 67 -3.79 7.54 -6.26
C ILE A 67 -2.98 8.81 -6.48
N LYS A 68 -3.67 9.94 -6.57
CA LYS A 68 -3.04 11.20 -6.79
C LYS A 68 -2.20 11.63 -5.59
N LYS A 69 -2.75 11.45 -4.40
CA LYS A 69 -2.11 11.86 -3.17
C LYS A 69 -0.81 11.10 -2.92
N LEU A 70 -0.82 9.80 -3.16
CA LEU A 70 0.35 8.96 -2.94
C LEU A 70 1.19 8.79 -4.18
N LYS A 71 0.77 9.39 -5.29
CA LYS A 71 1.49 9.29 -6.56
C LYS A 71 1.64 7.85 -7.01
N LEU A 72 0.60 7.08 -6.82
CA LEU A 72 0.59 5.69 -7.24
C LEU A 72 0.26 5.62 -8.72
N ARG A 73 0.81 4.62 -9.39
CA ARG A 73 0.56 4.46 -10.79
C ARG A 73 -0.53 3.49 -11.04
N LYS A 74 -1.33 3.36 -10.25
CA LYS A 74 -2.39 2.58 -10.47
C LYS A 74 -2.48 1.43 -9.65
#